data_552071cd1911dbac6a824b47ec532f4c
#
_entry.id   552071cd1911dbac6a824b47ec532f4c
#
_cell.length_a   1.000
_cell.length_b   1.000
_cell.length_c   1.000
_cell.angle_alpha   90.00
_cell.angle_beta   90.00
_cell.angle_gamma   90.00
#
_symmetry.space_group_name_H-M   'P 1'
#
loop_
_entity.id
_entity.type
_entity.pdbx_description
1 polymer ?
#
loop_
_entity_poly.entity_id
_entity_poly.type
_entity_poly.pdbx_seq_one_letter_code
_entity_poly.pdbx_strand_id
1 'polypeptide(L)'
;MRFFLIGLVVFAAAVGLALTLSTDPGNVVVFYPPYRIDLSLNLFLLLEIVAFVVVYALIRLAKRTVQMPQRVALYRQRQSEKRASRALRSALQAHFEGRYGHAEREAESAQELPETAGLAALIAARSAHRMREYGRRDEWLRRAEADSGLRAAKLMTEVECLVDARDGTRTLGVVEQLHAAGARHIQSLRLALKAHQYAGDWEAVLRLLRTLNKRDALHPAAARQLKTVAWRALFAARGDDPHALIGLWQSVPGGDKRLADVALVAAQAFNAAGLGYQARLVIENAIASEWDPRLAEEYAKSGGPRTKPGAGMARNTGASPSDDPHFQIERAERWVGAHPQDASANYALGALCAREGLWGKAQTALRNALAATSEPRLSSVIHVELGQLFEAIGQPDQSREHFRAAAFAQVG
;
A
#
# COMPACT_ATOMS: atom_id res chain seq x y z
N MET A 1 -29.21 6.39 -58.64
CA MET A 1 -28.71 6.93 -59.92
C MET A 1 -28.01 5.90 -60.81
N ARG A 2 -27.00 5.14 -60.39
CA ARG A 2 -26.30 4.14 -61.22
C ARG A 2 -27.23 3.08 -61.86
N PHE A 3 -28.31 2.68 -61.22
CA PHE A 3 -29.28 1.70 -61.74
C PHE A 3 -30.22 2.25 -62.74
N PHE A 4 -30.62 3.51 -62.62
CA PHE A 4 -31.44 4.24 -63.63
C PHE A 4 -30.59 4.38 -64.87
N LEU A 5 -29.32 4.74 -64.77
CA LEU A 5 -28.38 4.81 -65.88
C LEU A 5 -28.20 3.46 -66.62
N ILE A 6 -28.03 2.36 -65.86
CA ILE A 6 -27.92 1.02 -66.44
C ILE A 6 -29.25 0.62 -67.13
N GLY A 7 -30.39 0.88 -66.52
CA GLY A 7 -31.73 0.66 -67.12
C GLY A 7 -31.94 1.49 -68.39
N LEU A 8 -31.48 2.74 -68.35
CA LEU A 8 -31.57 3.65 -69.52
C LEU A 8 -30.67 3.20 -70.69
N VAL A 9 -29.46 2.73 -70.38
CA VAL A 9 -28.51 2.18 -71.38
C VAL A 9 -29.03 0.88 -71.99
N VAL A 10 -29.60 -0.02 -71.18
CA VAL A 10 -30.23 -1.25 -71.67
C VAL A 10 -31.47 -0.92 -72.51
N PHE A 11 -32.30 0.03 -72.11
CA PHE A 11 -33.44 0.51 -72.89
C PHE A 11 -33.01 1.16 -74.21
N ALA A 12 -32.00 2.03 -74.20
CA ALA A 12 -31.48 2.68 -75.41
C ALA A 12 -30.83 1.67 -76.38
N ALA A 13 -30.12 0.63 -75.82
CA ALA A 13 -29.57 -0.45 -76.64
C ALA A 13 -30.66 -1.32 -77.27
N ALA A 14 -31.76 -1.61 -76.54
CA ALA A 14 -32.87 -2.36 -77.02
C ALA A 14 -33.64 -1.58 -78.14
N VAL A 15 -33.84 -0.27 -77.92
CA VAL A 15 -34.46 0.60 -78.96
C VAL A 15 -33.57 0.75 -80.18
N GLY A 16 -32.25 0.91 -80.00
CA GLY A 16 -31.25 0.96 -81.08
C GLY A 16 -31.26 -0.35 -81.91
N LEU A 17 -31.30 -1.50 -81.23
CA LEU A 17 -31.36 -2.80 -81.83
C LEU A 17 -32.68 -3.01 -82.62
N ALA A 18 -33.79 -2.57 -82.05
CA ALA A 18 -35.13 -2.63 -82.70
C ALA A 18 -35.19 -1.78 -83.99
N LEU A 19 -34.55 -0.60 -83.98
CA LEU A 19 -34.47 0.29 -85.14
C LEU A 19 -33.57 -0.25 -86.25
N THR A 20 -32.48 -0.92 -85.92
CA THR A 20 -31.56 -1.54 -86.90
C THR A 20 -32.10 -2.83 -87.49
N LEU A 21 -32.93 -3.56 -86.81
CA LEU A 21 -33.60 -4.80 -87.27
C LEU A 21 -34.90 -4.61 -88.02
N SER A 22 -35.33 -3.35 -88.22
CA SER A 22 -36.61 -3.06 -88.87
C SER A 22 -36.61 -3.35 -90.39
N THR A 23 -35.49 -3.72 -91.03
CA THR A 23 -35.34 -3.92 -92.46
C THR A 23 -35.63 -5.33 -92.97
N ASP A 24 -35.72 -6.36 -92.13
CA ASP A 24 -36.09 -7.73 -92.46
C ASP A 24 -36.86 -8.38 -91.28
N PRO A 25 -38.17 -8.72 -91.44
CA PRO A 25 -38.92 -9.32 -90.35
C PRO A 25 -38.68 -10.82 -90.25
N GLY A 26 -37.59 -11.20 -89.53
CA GLY A 26 -37.38 -12.61 -89.10
C GLY A 26 -38.46 -13.02 -88.08
N ASN A 27 -39.11 -14.15 -88.25
CA ASN A 27 -40.08 -14.71 -87.30
C ASN A 27 -39.45 -15.90 -86.56
N VAL A 28 -39.62 -15.91 -85.26
CA VAL A 28 -39.23 -17.08 -84.37
C VAL A 28 -40.53 -17.86 -84.16
N VAL A 29 -40.55 -19.13 -84.52
CA VAL A 29 -41.64 -20.05 -84.29
C VAL A 29 -41.33 -20.98 -83.16
N VAL A 30 -42.08 -20.86 -82.08
CA VAL A 30 -41.90 -21.74 -80.88
C VAL A 30 -43.01 -22.85 -80.97
N PHE A 31 -42.58 -24.08 -81.12
CA PHE A 31 -43.46 -25.24 -81.09
C PHE A 31 -43.58 -25.80 -79.68
N TYR A 32 -44.81 -25.70 -79.14
CA TYR A 32 -45.17 -26.39 -77.91
C TYR A 32 -46.47 -27.18 -78.15
N PRO A 33 -46.36 -28.47 -78.45
CA PRO A 33 -47.57 -29.23 -78.86
C PRO A 33 -48.67 -29.12 -77.80
N PRO A 34 -49.93 -28.83 -78.19
CA PRO A 34 -50.51 -28.63 -79.54
C PRO A 34 -50.46 -27.20 -80.11
N TYR A 35 -49.75 -26.28 -79.46
CA TYR A 35 -49.74 -24.85 -79.82
C TYR A 35 -48.50 -24.48 -80.66
N ARG A 36 -48.77 -23.64 -81.68
CA ARG A 36 -47.69 -22.99 -82.43
C ARG A 36 -47.82 -21.49 -82.21
N ILE A 37 -46.73 -20.91 -81.68
CA ILE A 37 -46.69 -19.48 -81.37
C ILE A 37 -45.69 -18.84 -82.32
N ASP A 38 -46.18 -17.98 -83.23
CA ASP A 38 -45.35 -17.19 -84.14
C ASP A 38 -45.10 -15.81 -83.52
N LEU A 39 -43.81 -15.52 -83.19
CA LEU A 39 -43.39 -14.27 -82.60
C LEU A 39 -42.45 -13.54 -83.55
N SER A 40 -42.52 -12.21 -83.62
CA SER A 40 -41.47 -11.46 -84.31
C SER A 40 -40.17 -11.56 -83.61
N LEU A 41 -39.03 -11.63 -84.32
CA LEU A 41 -37.68 -11.75 -83.77
C LEU A 41 -37.41 -10.64 -82.72
N ASN A 42 -37.89 -9.43 -82.99
CA ASN A 42 -37.77 -8.25 -82.14
C ASN A 42 -38.49 -8.45 -80.76
N LEU A 43 -39.72 -9.03 -80.81
CA LEU A 43 -40.48 -9.32 -79.60
C LEU A 43 -39.82 -10.44 -78.76
N PHE A 44 -39.30 -11.48 -79.45
CA PHE A 44 -38.55 -12.55 -78.77
C PHE A 44 -37.31 -12.02 -78.05
N LEU A 45 -36.46 -11.20 -78.71
CA LEU A 45 -35.26 -10.58 -78.08
C LEU A 45 -35.65 -9.65 -76.95
N LEU A 46 -36.72 -8.88 -77.09
CA LEU A 46 -37.20 -8.04 -75.99
C LEU A 46 -37.61 -8.86 -74.77
N LEU A 47 -38.34 -9.97 -75.03
CA LEU A 47 -38.82 -10.85 -73.95
C LEU A 47 -37.64 -11.54 -73.26
N GLU A 48 -36.56 -11.94 -73.96
CA GLU A 48 -35.35 -12.53 -73.45
C GLU A 48 -34.56 -11.55 -72.58
N ILE A 49 -34.41 -10.28 -73.04
CA ILE A 49 -33.79 -9.21 -72.26
C ILE A 49 -34.59 -8.92 -70.98
N VAL A 50 -35.91 -8.86 -71.06
CA VAL A 50 -36.79 -8.66 -69.91
C VAL A 50 -36.64 -9.84 -68.90
N ALA A 51 -36.67 -11.09 -69.42
CA ALA A 51 -36.44 -12.27 -68.57
C ALA A 51 -35.13 -12.25 -67.92
N PHE A 52 -34.03 -11.91 -68.63
CA PHE A 52 -32.70 -11.79 -68.05
C PHE A 52 -32.62 -10.72 -66.95
N VAL A 53 -33.23 -9.53 -67.17
CA VAL A 53 -33.27 -8.47 -66.14
C VAL A 53 -34.09 -8.89 -64.93
N VAL A 54 -35.21 -9.60 -65.11
CA VAL A 54 -35.99 -10.14 -63.98
C VAL A 54 -35.23 -11.15 -63.21
N VAL A 55 -34.61 -12.13 -63.87
CA VAL A 55 -33.76 -13.16 -63.18
C VAL A 55 -32.58 -12.51 -62.45
N TYR A 56 -31.91 -11.56 -63.07
CA TYR A 56 -30.84 -10.78 -62.44
C TYR A 56 -31.33 -10.02 -61.19
N ALA A 57 -32.51 -9.36 -61.31
CA ALA A 57 -33.12 -8.64 -60.18
C ALA A 57 -33.49 -9.59 -59.00
N LEU A 58 -34.03 -10.78 -59.33
CA LEU A 58 -34.36 -11.80 -58.35
C LEU A 58 -33.13 -12.34 -57.65
N ILE A 59 -32.08 -12.70 -58.39
CA ILE A 59 -30.78 -13.17 -57.82
C ILE A 59 -30.18 -12.06 -56.93
N ARG A 60 -30.23 -10.83 -57.35
CA ARG A 60 -29.75 -9.69 -56.59
C ARG A 60 -30.54 -9.44 -55.33
N LEU A 61 -31.88 -9.56 -55.41
CA LEU A 61 -32.76 -9.46 -54.25
C LEU A 61 -32.48 -10.56 -53.25
N ALA A 62 -32.37 -11.82 -53.71
CA ALA A 62 -32.03 -12.97 -52.91
C ALA A 62 -30.65 -12.80 -52.18
N LYS A 63 -29.62 -12.36 -52.93
CA LYS A 63 -28.30 -12.05 -52.33
C LYS A 63 -28.39 -10.96 -51.27
N ARG A 64 -29.18 -9.90 -51.48
CA ARG A 64 -29.37 -8.86 -50.47
C ARG A 64 -30.07 -9.36 -49.22
N THR A 65 -31.11 -10.20 -49.40
CA THR A 65 -31.89 -10.78 -48.30
C THR A 65 -31.02 -11.73 -47.45
N VAL A 66 -30.19 -12.58 -48.09
CA VAL A 66 -29.24 -13.50 -47.40
C VAL A 66 -28.13 -12.74 -46.70
N GLN A 67 -27.67 -11.58 -47.19
CA GLN A 67 -26.62 -10.79 -46.55
C GLN A 67 -27.13 -9.82 -45.46
N MET A 68 -28.43 -9.57 -45.40
CA MET A 68 -29.04 -8.70 -44.38
C MET A 68 -28.76 -9.11 -42.95
N PRO A 69 -28.94 -10.39 -42.55
CA PRO A 69 -28.73 -10.81 -41.18
C PRO A 69 -27.27 -10.59 -40.72
N GLN A 70 -26.29 -10.82 -41.59
CA GLN A 70 -24.88 -10.59 -41.26
C GLN A 70 -24.56 -9.09 -41.06
N ARG A 71 -25.10 -8.22 -41.85
CA ARG A 71 -24.93 -6.75 -41.70
C ARG A 71 -25.61 -6.23 -40.44
N VAL A 72 -26.80 -6.74 -40.14
CA VAL A 72 -27.53 -6.38 -38.91
C VAL A 72 -26.78 -6.92 -37.68
N ALA A 73 -26.22 -8.14 -37.72
CA ALA A 73 -25.42 -8.70 -36.65
C ALA A 73 -24.17 -7.85 -36.39
N LEU A 74 -23.41 -7.49 -37.43
CA LEU A 74 -22.23 -6.62 -37.33
C LEU A 74 -22.60 -5.21 -36.82
N TYR A 75 -23.73 -4.67 -37.25
CA TYR A 75 -24.19 -3.37 -36.76
C TYR A 75 -24.57 -3.43 -35.28
N ARG A 76 -25.32 -4.47 -34.88
CA ARG A 76 -25.67 -4.71 -33.46
C ARG A 76 -24.44 -4.91 -32.60
N GLN A 77 -23.47 -5.71 -33.04
CA GLN A 77 -22.22 -5.90 -32.36
C GLN A 77 -21.44 -4.58 -32.16
N ARG A 78 -21.26 -3.79 -33.22
CA ARG A 78 -20.61 -2.47 -33.12
C ARG A 78 -21.36 -1.50 -32.21
N GLN A 79 -22.68 -1.61 -32.17
CA GLN A 79 -23.50 -0.76 -31.30
C GLN A 79 -23.39 -1.20 -29.84
N SER A 80 -23.36 -2.51 -29.55
CA SER A 80 -23.13 -3.02 -28.19
C SER A 80 -21.73 -2.68 -27.68
N GLU A 81 -20.69 -2.83 -28.53
CA GLU A 81 -19.32 -2.38 -28.22
C GLU A 81 -19.25 -0.89 -27.84
N LYS A 82 -19.90 -0.04 -28.63
CA LYS A 82 -19.97 1.40 -28.35
C LYS A 82 -20.74 1.72 -27.07
N ARG A 83 -21.83 0.99 -26.79
CA ARG A 83 -22.62 1.16 -25.55
C ARG A 83 -21.81 0.74 -24.33
N ALA A 84 -21.23 -0.45 -24.35
CA ALA A 84 -20.42 -0.96 -23.25
C ALA A 84 -19.17 -0.10 -22.96
N SER A 85 -18.48 0.37 -24.02
CA SER A 85 -17.35 1.30 -23.86
C SER A 85 -17.77 2.66 -23.27
N ARG A 86 -18.96 3.17 -23.64
CA ARG A 86 -19.50 4.40 -23.04
C ARG A 86 -19.90 4.17 -21.59
N ALA A 87 -20.56 3.06 -21.28
CA ALA A 87 -20.95 2.70 -19.93
C ALA A 87 -19.72 2.53 -19.02
N LEU A 88 -18.66 1.84 -19.49
CA LEU A 88 -17.40 1.72 -18.76
C LEU A 88 -16.75 3.09 -18.46
N ARG A 89 -16.75 4.00 -19.45
CA ARG A 89 -16.25 5.36 -19.27
C ARG A 89 -17.08 6.14 -18.27
N SER A 90 -18.42 6.04 -18.36
CA SER A 90 -19.35 6.66 -17.40
C SER A 90 -19.15 6.11 -15.98
N ALA A 91 -18.96 4.79 -15.85
CA ALA A 91 -18.67 4.14 -14.58
C ALA A 91 -17.38 4.66 -13.95
N LEU A 92 -16.29 4.76 -14.74
CA LEU A 92 -15.02 5.33 -14.29
C LEU A 92 -15.18 6.79 -13.85
N GLN A 93 -15.82 7.60 -14.67
CA GLN A 93 -16.04 9.01 -14.35
C GLN A 93 -16.84 9.15 -13.05
N ALA A 94 -17.95 8.45 -12.91
CA ALA A 94 -18.79 8.47 -11.71
C ALA A 94 -18.03 7.98 -10.46
N HIS A 95 -17.16 6.98 -10.61
CA HIS A 95 -16.31 6.51 -9.50
C HIS A 95 -15.36 7.60 -9.02
N PHE A 96 -14.66 8.30 -9.93
CA PHE A 96 -13.74 9.40 -9.56
C PHE A 96 -14.47 10.64 -9.03
N GLU A 97 -15.72 10.87 -9.47
CA GLU A 97 -16.59 11.91 -8.91
C GLU A 97 -17.16 11.56 -7.53
N GLY A 98 -16.92 10.33 -7.03
CA GLY A 98 -17.47 9.86 -5.75
C GLY A 98 -18.94 9.40 -5.82
N ARG A 99 -19.52 9.32 -7.00
CA ARG A 99 -20.91 8.89 -7.25
C ARG A 99 -20.99 7.36 -7.38
N TYR A 100 -20.62 6.66 -6.30
CA TYR A 100 -20.37 5.21 -6.31
C TYR A 100 -21.58 4.36 -6.73
N GLY A 101 -22.79 4.72 -6.31
CA GLY A 101 -24.00 4.00 -6.71
C GLY A 101 -24.35 4.17 -8.20
N HIS A 102 -23.97 5.29 -8.81
CA HIS A 102 -24.08 5.48 -10.26
C HIS A 102 -23.00 4.70 -11.00
N ALA A 103 -21.76 4.75 -10.49
CA ALA A 103 -20.64 4.00 -11.04
C ALA A 103 -20.91 2.49 -11.11
N GLU A 104 -21.53 1.92 -10.08
CA GLU A 104 -21.88 0.49 -10.03
C GLU A 104 -22.94 0.13 -11.10
N ARG A 105 -24.00 0.94 -11.25
CA ARG A 105 -25.03 0.71 -12.28
C ARG A 105 -24.49 0.82 -13.70
N GLU A 106 -23.66 1.81 -13.98
CA GLU A 106 -23.01 1.96 -15.28
C GLU A 106 -22.05 0.79 -15.57
N ALA A 107 -21.32 0.32 -14.54
CA ALA A 107 -20.46 -0.84 -14.66
C ALA A 107 -21.25 -2.13 -14.95
N GLU A 108 -22.44 -2.28 -14.39
CA GLU A 108 -23.35 -3.39 -14.73
C GLU A 108 -23.74 -3.38 -16.21
N SER A 109 -24.07 -2.20 -16.76
CA SER A 109 -24.35 -2.05 -18.18
C SER A 109 -23.14 -2.35 -19.08
N ALA A 110 -21.92 -2.15 -18.59
CA ALA A 110 -20.70 -2.45 -19.32
C ALA A 110 -20.33 -3.94 -19.31
N GLN A 111 -21.00 -4.78 -18.52
CA GLN A 111 -20.79 -6.23 -18.50
C GLN A 111 -21.38 -6.99 -19.70
N GLU A 112 -22.20 -6.34 -20.52
CA GLU A 112 -22.78 -6.95 -21.72
C GLU A 112 -21.72 -7.50 -22.70
N LEU A 113 -20.48 -6.99 -22.64
CA LEU A 113 -19.39 -7.42 -23.50
C LEU A 113 -18.24 -8.05 -22.69
N PRO A 114 -17.74 -9.23 -23.10
CA PRO A 114 -16.61 -9.87 -22.42
C PRO A 114 -15.38 -8.99 -22.30
N GLU A 115 -15.08 -8.17 -23.30
CA GLU A 115 -13.90 -7.29 -23.31
C GLU A 115 -13.92 -6.19 -22.24
N THR A 116 -15.11 -5.73 -21.83
CA THR A 116 -15.26 -4.69 -20.80
C THR A 116 -15.70 -5.24 -19.46
N ALA A 117 -16.22 -6.47 -19.43
CA ALA A 117 -16.85 -7.07 -18.26
C ALA A 117 -15.91 -7.14 -17.04
N GLY A 118 -14.69 -7.61 -17.23
CA GLY A 118 -13.70 -7.73 -16.13
C GLY A 118 -13.34 -6.39 -15.52
N LEU A 119 -13.03 -5.38 -16.35
CA LEU A 119 -12.72 -4.03 -15.87
C LEU A 119 -13.92 -3.35 -15.19
N ALA A 120 -15.10 -3.52 -15.75
CA ALA A 120 -16.33 -3.01 -15.18
C ALA A 120 -16.59 -3.61 -13.79
N ALA A 121 -16.38 -4.93 -13.64
CA ALA A 121 -16.51 -5.60 -12.36
C ALA A 121 -15.53 -5.07 -11.31
N LEU A 122 -14.29 -4.74 -11.67
CA LEU A 122 -13.32 -4.14 -10.75
C LEU A 122 -13.73 -2.73 -10.29
N ILE A 123 -14.29 -1.91 -11.19
CA ILE A 123 -14.80 -0.58 -10.85
C ILE A 123 -16.01 -0.69 -9.93
N ALA A 124 -16.93 -1.62 -10.23
CA ALA A 124 -18.10 -1.89 -9.39
C ALA A 124 -17.70 -2.39 -8.00
N ALA A 125 -16.71 -3.30 -7.91
CA ALA A 125 -16.17 -3.79 -6.63
C ALA A 125 -15.62 -2.66 -5.76
N ARG A 126 -14.81 -1.76 -6.35
CA ARG A 126 -14.29 -0.59 -5.64
C ARG A 126 -15.40 0.36 -5.20
N SER A 127 -16.41 0.57 -6.05
CA SER A 127 -17.55 1.43 -5.76
C SER A 127 -18.40 0.86 -4.62
N ALA A 128 -18.71 -0.43 -4.65
CA ALA A 128 -19.42 -1.14 -3.59
C ALA A 128 -18.63 -1.10 -2.26
N HIS A 129 -17.29 -1.25 -2.31
CA HIS A 129 -16.43 -1.10 -1.13
C HIS A 129 -16.53 0.29 -0.50
N ARG A 130 -16.49 1.36 -1.31
CA ARG A 130 -16.65 2.75 -0.84
C ARG A 130 -18.01 3.02 -0.21
N MET A 131 -19.04 2.29 -0.63
CA MET A 131 -20.38 2.32 -0.02
C MET A 131 -20.50 1.40 1.21
N ARG A 132 -19.43 0.68 1.59
CA ARG A 132 -19.40 -0.33 2.66
C ARG A 132 -20.31 -1.55 2.40
N GLU A 133 -20.65 -1.79 1.15
CA GLU A 133 -21.44 -2.92 0.67
C GLU A 133 -20.53 -4.12 0.36
N TYR A 134 -19.99 -4.73 1.43
CA TYR A 134 -18.94 -5.75 1.31
C TYR A 134 -19.41 -7.02 0.59
N GLY A 135 -20.67 -7.42 0.75
CA GLY A 135 -21.24 -8.56 0.03
C GLY A 135 -21.27 -8.33 -1.49
N ARG A 136 -21.70 -7.15 -1.94
CA ARG A 136 -21.69 -6.78 -3.36
C ARG A 136 -20.27 -6.66 -3.90
N ARG A 137 -19.34 -6.10 -3.12
CA ARG A 137 -17.91 -6.06 -3.47
C ARG A 137 -17.37 -7.47 -3.78
N ASP A 138 -17.62 -8.44 -2.90
CA ASP A 138 -17.11 -9.80 -3.03
C ASP A 138 -17.73 -10.50 -4.25
N GLU A 139 -19.00 -10.25 -4.53
CA GLU A 139 -19.68 -10.72 -5.74
C GLU A 139 -19.04 -10.15 -7.02
N TRP A 140 -18.77 -8.84 -7.05
CA TRP A 140 -18.12 -8.20 -8.18
C TRP A 140 -16.69 -8.70 -8.42
N LEU A 141 -15.91 -8.92 -7.34
CA LEU A 141 -14.57 -9.51 -7.43
C LEU A 141 -14.61 -10.94 -7.98
N ARG A 142 -15.63 -11.73 -7.63
CA ARG A 142 -15.83 -13.05 -8.18
C ARG A 142 -16.19 -13.03 -9.67
N ARG A 143 -17.00 -12.08 -10.11
CA ARG A 143 -17.28 -11.89 -11.55
C ARG A 143 -16.04 -11.52 -12.34
N ALA A 144 -15.14 -10.73 -11.75
CA ALA A 144 -13.86 -10.36 -12.37
C ALA A 144 -12.91 -11.55 -12.57
N GLU A 145 -13.09 -12.69 -11.86
CA GLU A 145 -12.27 -13.89 -12.01
C GLU A 145 -12.44 -14.58 -13.38
N ALA A 146 -13.53 -14.33 -14.08
CA ALA A 146 -13.76 -14.86 -15.42
C ALA A 146 -12.73 -14.38 -16.46
N ASP A 147 -12.10 -13.24 -16.22
CA ASP A 147 -11.07 -12.66 -17.08
C ASP A 147 -9.66 -12.98 -16.53
N SER A 148 -9.04 -14.02 -17.10
CA SER A 148 -7.69 -14.45 -16.71
C SER A 148 -6.62 -13.39 -16.92
N GLY A 149 -6.80 -12.47 -17.88
CA GLY A 149 -5.88 -11.36 -18.15
C GLY A 149 -5.86 -10.31 -17.04
N LEU A 150 -6.94 -10.22 -16.25
CA LEU A 150 -7.09 -9.26 -15.15
C LEU A 150 -6.79 -9.85 -13.77
N ARG A 151 -6.27 -11.09 -13.69
CA ARG A 151 -6.00 -11.75 -12.40
C ARG A 151 -5.18 -10.90 -11.44
N ALA A 152 -4.09 -10.29 -11.92
CA ALA A 152 -3.27 -9.41 -11.08
C ALA A 152 -4.01 -8.14 -10.63
N ALA A 153 -4.81 -7.53 -11.54
CA ALA A 153 -5.61 -6.35 -11.22
C ALA A 153 -6.73 -6.67 -10.22
N LYS A 154 -7.37 -7.84 -10.35
CA LYS A 154 -8.37 -8.35 -9.38
C LYS A 154 -7.76 -8.51 -8.00
N LEU A 155 -6.66 -9.26 -7.87
CA LEU A 155 -5.98 -9.48 -6.61
C LEU A 155 -5.51 -8.15 -5.98
N MET A 156 -5.01 -7.22 -6.81
CA MET A 156 -4.61 -5.90 -6.35
C MET A 156 -5.78 -5.09 -5.78
N THR A 157 -6.93 -5.10 -6.48
CA THR A 157 -8.15 -4.44 -6.02
C THR A 157 -8.68 -5.08 -4.73
N GLU A 158 -8.64 -6.40 -4.63
CA GLU A 158 -9.05 -7.14 -3.44
C GLU A 158 -8.16 -6.79 -2.23
N VAL A 159 -6.83 -6.79 -2.40
CA VAL A 159 -5.88 -6.38 -1.35
C VAL A 159 -6.13 -4.93 -0.92
N GLU A 160 -6.33 -3.99 -1.85
CA GLU A 160 -6.63 -2.60 -1.51
C GLU A 160 -7.92 -2.49 -0.66
N CYS A 161 -8.97 -3.18 -1.05
CA CYS A 161 -10.23 -3.21 -0.31
C CYS A 161 -10.09 -3.82 1.10
N LEU A 162 -9.35 -4.92 1.23
CA LEU A 162 -9.13 -5.59 2.52
C LEU A 162 -8.22 -4.77 3.45
N VAL A 163 -7.20 -4.10 2.90
CA VAL A 163 -6.34 -3.16 3.66
C VAL A 163 -7.16 -1.97 4.18
N ASP A 164 -8.05 -1.40 3.36
CA ASP A 164 -8.93 -0.31 3.78
C ASP A 164 -9.92 -0.78 4.88
N ALA A 165 -10.36 -2.04 4.81
CA ALA A 165 -11.21 -2.66 5.84
C ALA A 165 -10.43 -3.11 7.09
N ARG A 166 -9.10 -3.01 7.10
CA ARG A 166 -8.18 -3.47 8.17
C ARG A 166 -8.29 -4.97 8.49
N ASP A 167 -8.70 -5.78 7.51
CA ASP A 167 -8.74 -7.24 7.65
C ASP A 167 -7.36 -7.84 7.34
N GLY A 168 -6.48 -7.86 8.36
CA GLY A 168 -5.09 -8.31 8.20
C GLY A 168 -4.99 -9.76 7.76
N THR A 169 -5.79 -10.65 8.34
CA THR A 169 -5.68 -12.10 8.09
C THR A 169 -6.06 -12.46 6.64
N ARG A 170 -7.20 -11.98 6.15
CA ARG A 170 -7.61 -12.21 4.75
C ARG A 170 -6.64 -11.53 3.77
N THR A 171 -6.17 -10.35 4.12
CA THR A 171 -5.23 -9.59 3.27
C THR A 171 -3.95 -10.37 3.00
N LEU A 172 -3.37 -11.04 4.02
CA LEU A 172 -2.14 -11.82 3.85
C LEU A 172 -2.31 -12.95 2.83
N GLY A 173 -3.41 -13.71 2.89
CA GLY A 173 -3.66 -14.78 1.93
C GLY A 173 -3.78 -14.28 0.49
N VAL A 174 -4.40 -13.11 0.28
CA VAL A 174 -4.50 -12.52 -1.07
C VAL A 174 -3.16 -11.92 -1.52
N VAL A 175 -2.36 -11.36 -0.61
CA VAL A 175 -1.00 -10.88 -0.91
C VAL A 175 -0.08 -12.01 -1.38
N GLU A 176 -0.17 -13.19 -0.76
CA GLU A 176 0.59 -14.37 -1.20
C GLU A 176 0.21 -14.79 -2.62
N GLN A 177 -1.10 -14.83 -2.92
CA GLN A 177 -1.59 -15.09 -4.29
C GLN A 177 -1.10 -14.04 -5.29
N LEU A 178 -1.09 -12.76 -4.90
CA LEU A 178 -0.61 -11.66 -5.72
C LEU A 178 0.89 -11.80 -6.03
N HIS A 179 1.71 -12.18 -5.04
CA HIS A 179 3.13 -12.44 -5.22
C HIS A 179 3.40 -13.68 -6.09
N ALA A 180 2.60 -14.74 -5.93
CA ALA A 180 2.67 -15.93 -6.78
C ALA A 180 2.28 -15.63 -8.24
N ALA A 181 1.39 -14.67 -8.47
CA ALA A 181 1.05 -14.15 -9.80
C ALA A 181 2.14 -13.25 -10.42
N GLY A 182 3.29 -13.08 -9.75
CA GLY A 182 4.43 -12.29 -10.26
C GLY A 182 4.32 -10.77 -10.04
N ALA A 183 3.28 -10.27 -9.41
CA ALA A 183 3.10 -8.84 -9.17
C ALA A 183 3.96 -8.35 -8.00
N ARG A 184 5.25 -8.09 -8.27
CA ARG A 184 6.25 -7.57 -7.30
C ARG A 184 6.61 -6.10 -7.53
N HIS A 185 5.68 -5.31 -8.02
CA HIS A 185 5.87 -3.87 -8.19
C HIS A 185 5.74 -3.11 -6.86
N ILE A 186 6.17 -1.84 -6.85
CA ILE A 186 6.22 -1.02 -5.62
C ILE A 186 4.87 -0.95 -4.90
N GLN A 187 3.78 -0.81 -5.64
CA GLN A 187 2.45 -0.70 -5.05
C GLN A 187 2.02 -1.99 -4.33
N SER A 188 2.27 -3.17 -4.91
CA SER A 188 1.97 -4.44 -4.24
C SER A 188 2.78 -4.63 -2.95
N LEU A 189 4.06 -4.21 -2.95
CA LEU A 189 4.90 -4.25 -1.75
C LEU A 189 4.42 -3.28 -0.68
N ARG A 190 3.93 -2.08 -1.05
CA ARG A 190 3.33 -1.14 -0.10
C ARG A 190 2.03 -1.67 0.54
N LEU A 191 1.20 -2.34 -0.25
CA LEU A 191 -0.02 -2.99 0.26
C LEU A 191 0.32 -4.17 1.16
N ALA A 192 1.30 -5.00 0.77
CA ALA A 192 1.82 -6.07 1.61
C ALA A 192 2.36 -5.53 2.95
N LEU A 193 3.10 -4.42 2.91
CA LEU A 193 3.60 -3.76 4.12
C LEU A 193 2.46 -3.38 5.08
N LYS A 194 1.39 -2.77 4.57
CA LYS A 194 0.20 -2.43 5.39
C LYS A 194 -0.51 -3.67 5.92
N ALA A 195 -0.62 -4.71 5.09
CA ALA A 195 -1.23 -5.97 5.50
C ALA A 195 -0.49 -6.61 6.68
N HIS A 196 0.84 -6.72 6.59
CA HIS A 196 1.66 -7.26 7.68
C HIS A 196 1.64 -6.37 8.93
N GLN A 197 1.53 -5.03 8.78
CA GLN A 197 1.33 -4.12 9.92
C GLN A 197 0.03 -4.42 10.68
N TYR A 198 -1.09 -4.61 9.94
CA TYR A 198 -2.38 -4.93 10.57
C TYR A 198 -2.42 -6.33 11.18
N ALA A 199 -1.67 -7.26 10.61
CA ALA A 199 -1.54 -8.61 11.15
C ALA A 199 -0.54 -8.72 12.33
N GLY A 200 0.25 -7.66 12.59
CA GLY A 200 1.28 -7.69 13.65
C GLY A 200 2.52 -8.51 13.28
N ASP A 201 2.70 -8.88 12.01
CA ASP A 201 3.88 -9.59 11.53
C ASP A 201 5.05 -8.62 11.29
N TRP A 202 5.68 -8.21 12.38
CA TRP A 202 6.72 -7.18 12.36
C TRP A 202 8.02 -7.64 11.70
N GLU A 203 8.30 -8.94 11.67
CA GLU A 203 9.47 -9.47 10.95
C GLU A 203 9.31 -9.30 9.43
N ALA A 204 8.12 -9.60 8.89
CA ALA A 204 7.82 -9.35 7.49
C ALA A 204 7.82 -7.85 7.16
N VAL A 205 7.29 -7.00 8.07
CA VAL A 205 7.36 -5.54 7.94
C VAL A 205 8.80 -5.08 7.75
N LEU A 206 9.74 -5.53 8.59
CA LEU A 206 11.16 -5.17 8.49
C LEU A 206 11.80 -5.67 7.19
N ARG A 207 11.44 -6.88 6.72
CA ARG A 207 11.91 -7.40 5.42
C ARG A 207 11.43 -6.54 4.25
N LEU A 208 10.15 -6.17 4.24
CA LEU A 208 9.54 -5.33 3.20
C LEU A 208 10.09 -3.90 3.22
N LEU A 209 10.29 -3.32 4.40
CA LEU A 209 10.93 -2.00 4.56
C LEU A 209 12.31 -1.96 3.93
N ARG A 210 13.13 -2.99 4.12
CA ARG A 210 14.45 -3.10 3.47
C ARG A 210 14.34 -3.10 1.96
N THR A 211 13.37 -3.84 1.41
CA THR A 211 13.14 -3.92 -0.04
C THR A 211 12.65 -2.60 -0.61
N LEU A 212 11.71 -1.94 0.06
CA LEU A 212 11.14 -0.66 -0.37
C LEU A 212 12.16 0.48 -0.26
N ASN A 213 12.99 0.49 0.79
CA ASN A 213 14.07 1.48 0.94
C ASN A 213 15.14 1.35 -0.16
N LYS A 214 15.50 0.13 -0.58
CA LYS A 214 16.42 -0.08 -1.72
C LYS A 214 15.89 0.45 -3.04
N ARG A 215 14.59 0.69 -3.14
CA ARG A 215 13.91 1.21 -4.33
C ARG A 215 13.48 2.67 -4.18
N ASP A 216 13.92 3.35 -3.13
CA ASP A 216 13.51 4.72 -2.78
C ASP A 216 11.98 4.93 -2.79
N ALA A 217 11.26 3.87 -2.43
CA ALA A 217 9.81 3.83 -2.51
C ALA A 217 9.09 4.36 -1.27
N LEU A 218 9.83 4.71 -0.21
CA LEU A 218 9.30 5.26 1.06
C LEU A 218 10.09 6.49 1.46
N HIS A 219 9.37 7.45 2.05
CA HIS A 219 10.03 8.62 2.65
C HIS A 219 10.91 8.16 3.84
N PRO A 220 12.17 8.65 3.95
CA PRO A 220 13.11 8.18 4.99
C PRO A 220 12.59 8.32 6.42
N ALA A 221 11.88 9.40 6.74
CA ALA A 221 11.29 9.60 8.07
C ALA A 221 10.20 8.55 8.39
N ALA A 222 9.30 8.26 7.43
CA ALA A 222 8.27 7.23 7.59
C ALA A 222 8.89 5.84 7.76
N ALA A 223 9.95 5.54 6.99
CA ALA A 223 10.66 4.27 7.11
C ALA A 223 11.32 4.12 8.48
N ARG A 224 11.95 5.19 9.02
CA ARG A 224 12.52 5.21 10.39
C ARG A 224 11.46 4.96 11.45
N GLN A 225 10.35 5.69 11.38
CA GLN A 225 9.25 5.53 12.32
C GLN A 225 8.70 4.09 12.33
N LEU A 226 8.49 3.50 11.16
CA LEU A 226 7.99 2.14 11.03
C LEU A 226 9.00 1.10 11.59
N LYS A 227 10.29 1.30 11.37
CA LYS A 227 11.33 0.46 11.96
C LYS A 227 11.29 0.51 13.49
N THR A 228 11.18 1.71 14.06
CA THR A 228 11.09 1.89 15.52
C THR A 228 9.87 1.18 16.09
N VAL A 229 8.70 1.33 15.45
CA VAL A 229 7.47 0.63 15.87
C VAL A 229 7.64 -0.88 15.77
N ALA A 230 8.21 -1.39 14.67
CA ALA A 230 8.40 -2.82 14.47
C ALA A 230 9.37 -3.41 15.50
N TRP A 231 10.52 -2.76 15.74
CA TRP A 231 11.47 -3.21 16.74
C TRP A 231 10.89 -3.16 18.15
N ARG A 232 10.14 -2.09 18.49
CA ARG A 232 9.45 -1.99 19.78
C ARG A 232 8.50 -3.16 20.00
N ALA A 233 7.69 -3.50 19.02
CA ALA A 233 6.76 -4.62 19.11
C ALA A 233 7.51 -5.97 19.25
N LEU A 234 8.61 -6.17 18.52
CA LEU A 234 9.41 -7.37 18.61
C LEU A 234 10.10 -7.51 19.97
N PHE A 235 10.65 -6.44 20.54
CA PHE A 235 11.22 -6.44 21.88
C PHE A 235 10.16 -6.71 22.94
N ALA A 236 9.00 -6.05 22.85
CA ALA A 236 7.87 -6.29 23.74
C ALA A 236 7.35 -7.73 23.69
N ALA A 237 7.34 -8.35 22.52
CA ALA A 237 6.91 -9.74 22.35
C ALA A 237 7.88 -10.78 22.99
N ARG A 238 9.15 -10.40 23.25
CA ARG A 238 10.12 -11.26 23.92
C ARG A 238 10.02 -11.19 25.45
N GLY A 239 9.28 -10.22 25.99
CA GLY A 239 9.10 -10.02 27.42
C GLY A 239 10.44 -9.79 28.13
N ASP A 240 10.59 -10.38 29.32
CA ASP A 240 11.78 -10.23 30.18
C ASP A 240 12.78 -11.39 30.02
N ASP A 241 12.68 -12.20 28.95
CA ASP A 241 13.63 -13.29 28.69
C ASP A 241 14.98 -12.73 28.21
N PRO A 242 16.05 -12.81 29.05
CA PRO A 242 17.37 -12.26 28.75
C PRO A 242 17.97 -12.84 27.45
N HIS A 243 17.86 -14.15 27.26
CA HIS A 243 18.45 -14.83 26.11
C HIS A 243 17.73 -14.44 24.80
N ALA A 244 16.39 -14.37 24.83
CA ALA A 244 15.58 -13.95 23.70
C ALA A 244 15.85 -12.48 23.31
N LEU A 245 16.00 -11.57 24.28
CA LEU A 245 16.31 -10.17 24.04
C LEU A 245 17.72 -9.99 23.43
N ILE A 246 18.73 -10.65 23.95
CA ILE A 246 20.11 -10.62 23.44
C ILE A 246 20.13 -11.17 21.99
N GLY A 247 19.51 -12.33 21.78
CA GLY A 247 19.41 -12.94 20.45
C GLY A 247 18.72 -12.02 19.44
N LEU A 248 17.62 -11.36 19.86
CA LEU A 248 16.93 -10.39 19.02
C LEU A 248 17.84 -9.21 18.66
N TRP A 249 18.54 -8.61 19.64
CA TRP A 249 19.48 -7.51 19.39
C TRP A 249 20.62 -7.90 18.45
N GLN A 250 21.15 -9.12 18.57
CA GLN A 250 22.18 -9.62 17.65
C GLN A 250 21.67 -9.67 16.21
N SER A 251 20.39 -9.99 15.99
CA SER A 251 19.76 -10.05 14.69
C SER A 251 19.47 -8.68 14.07
N VAL A 252 19.51 -7.59 14.85
CA VAL A 252 19.28 -6.23 14.35
C VAL A 252 20.41 -5.84 13.39
N PRO A 253 20.09 -5.36 12.16
CA PRO A 253 21.09 -4.90 11.21
C PRO A 253 21.91 -3.73 11.75
N GLY A 254 23.21 -3.66 11.40
CA GLY A 254 24.10 -2.61 11.87
C GLY A 254 23.64 -1.17 11.57
N GLY A 255 22.96 -0.96 10.43
CA GLY A 255 22.36 0.34 10.12
C GLY A 255 21.18 0.71 11.03
N ASP A 256 20.41 -0.28 11.49
CA ASP A 256 19.28 -0.04 12.40
C ASP A 256 19.77 0.14 13.84
N LYS A 257 20.87 -0.53 14.23
CA LYS A 257 21.52 -0.38 15.55
C LYS A 257 22.01 1.05 15.83
N ARG A 258 22.34 1.81 14.78
CA ARG A 258 22.80 3.22 14.89
C ARG A 258 21.66 4.22 15.03
N LEU A 259 20.41 3.79 14.78
CA LEU A 259 19.25 4.67 14.95
C LEU A 259 18.97 4.86 16.45
N ALA A 260 19.02 6.09 16.93
CA ALA A 260 18.79 6.42 18.33
C ALA A 260 17.46 5.86 18.85
N ASP A 261 16.38 5.95 18.06
CA ASP A 261 15.07 5.42 18.42
C ASP A 261 15.07 3.89 18.60
N VAL A 262 15.81 3.15 17.78
CA VAL A 262 15.90 1.68 17.88
C VAL A 262 16.76 1.29 19.06
N ALA A 263 17.89 1.99 19.25
CA ALA A 263 18.76 1.80 20.39
C ALA A 263 18.05 2.08 21.72
N LEU A 264 17.24 3.14 21.77
CA LEU A 264 16.44 3.49 22.94
C LEU A 264 15.44 2.37 23.29
N VAL A 265 14.72 1.84 22.30
CA VAL A 265 13.78 0.72 22.49
C VAL A 265 14.49 -0.51 23.04
N ALA A 266 15.65 -0.86 22.47
CA ALA A 266 16.43 -2.01 22.93
C ALA A 266 16.97 -1.79 24.36
N ALA A 267 17.51 -0.59 24.65
CA ALA A 267 18.02 -0.25 25.98
C ALA A 267 16.92 -0.29 27.05
N GLN A 268 15.73 0.22 26.74
CA GLN A 268 14.57 0.15 27.62
C GLN A 268 14.19 -1.32 27.93
N ALA A 269 14.14 -2.17 26.91
CA ALA A 269 13.85 -3.59 27.10
C ALA A 269 14.94 -4.29 27.96
N PHE A 270 16.21 -4.00 27.72
CA PHE A 270 17.30 -4.54 28.51
C PHE A 270 17.26 -4.06 29.94
N ASN A 271 17.01 -2.78 30.20
CA ASN A 271 16.90 -2.24 31.56
C ASN A 271 15.70 -2.86 32.30
N ALA A 272 14.54 -3.03 31.64
CA ALA A 272 13.39 -3.69 32.23
C ALA A 272 13.68 -5.16 32.62
N ALA A 273 14.47 -5.88 31.81
CA ALA A 273 14.90 -7.23 32.10
C ALA A 273 16.11 -7.33 33.06
N GLY A 274 16.58 -6.22 33.65
CA GLY A 274 17.73 -6.19 34.55
C GLY A 274 19.11 -6.37 33.87
N LEU A 275 19.16 -6.28 32.54
CA LEU A 275 20.36 -6.42 31.73
C LEU A 275 21.07 -5.07 31.52
N GLY A 276 21.40 -4.37 32.62
CA GLY A 276 21.96 -3.01 32.56
C GLY A 276 23.28 -2.92 31.77
N TYR A 277 24.12 -3.93 31.81
CA TYR A 277 25.33 -3.99 30.99
C TYR A 277 25.02 -3.94 29.49
N GLN A 278 24.08 -4.75 29.04
CA GLN A 278 23.67 -4.77 27.61
C GLN A 278 23.06 -3.44 27.21
N ALA A 279 22.23 -2.86 28.06
CA ALA A 279 21.63 -1.53 27.81
C ALA A 279 22.74 -0.46 27.63
N ARG A 280 23.74 -0.43 28.47
CA ARG A 280 24.89 0.50 28.37
C ARG A 280 25.62 0.37 27.04
N LEU A 281 25.98 -0.85 26.65
CA LEU A 281 26.68 -1.10 25.39
C LEU A 281 25.87 -0.58 24.17
N VAL A 282 24.57 -0.81 24.19
CA VAL A 282 23.67 -0.33 23.13
C VAL A 282 23.65 1.20 23.08
N ILE A 283 23.50 1.85 24.25
CA ILE A 283 23.43 3.31 24.37
C ILE A 283 24.77 3.96 23.95
N GLU A 284 25.88 3.47 24.45
CA GLU A 284 27.20 4.00 24.14
C GLU A 284 27.53 3.94 22.66
N ASN A 285 27.20 2.81 22.00
CA ASN A 285 27.37 2.66 20.55
C ASN A 285 26.47 3.60 19.73
N ALA A 286 25.25 3.84 20.20
CA ALA A 286 24.33 4.75 19.51
C ALA A 286 24.76 6.22 19.68
N ILE A 287 25.08 6.64 20.90
CA ILE A 287 25.56 8.01 21.19
C ILE A 287 26.89 8.32 20.47
N ALA A 288 27.76 7.33 20.29
CA ALA A 288 28.98 7.50 19.51
C ALA A 288 28.72 7.83 18.03
N SER A 289 27.55 7.47 17.50
CA SER A 289 27.14 7.79 16.13
C SER A 289 26.40 9.12 16.04
N GLU A 290 25.50 9.39 16.96
CA GLU A 290 24.66 10.59 17.01
C GLU A 290 24.22 10.84 18.46
N TRP A 291 24.37 12.09 18.94
CA TRP A 291 23.92 12.46 20.27
C TRP A 291 22.38 12.50 20.32
N ASP A 292 21.81 11.78 21.29
CA ASP A 292 20.38 11.85 21.59
C ASP A 292 20.18 11.92 23.11
N PRO A 293 19.60 13.03 23.63
CA PRO A 293 19.38 13.23 25.08
C PRO A 293 18.63 12.09 25.74
N ARG A 294 17.66 11.47 25.07
CA ARG A 294 16.84 10.37 25.59
C ARG A 294 17.68 9.13 25.93
N LEU A 295 18.74 8.90 25.18
CA LEU A 295 19.68 7.80 25.45
C LEU A 295 20.48 8.06 26.71
N ALA A 296 20.89 9.29 26.99
CA ALA A 296 21.59 9.66 28.25
C ALA A 296 20.68 9.47 29.46
N GLU A 297 19.39 9.84 29.37
CA GLU A 297 18.42 9.56 30.43
C GLU A 297 18.25 8.06 30.68
N GLU A 298 18.21 7.26 29.63
CA GLU A 298 18.07 5.80 29.77
C GLU A 298 19.35 5.15 30.32
N TYR A 299 20.51 5.72 30.00
CA TYR A 299 21.79 5.29 30.55
C TYR A 299 21.86 5.43 32.09
N ALA A 300 21.27 6.51 32.61
CA ALA A 300 21.17 6.71 34.06
C ALA A 300 20.45 5.55 34.77
N LYS A 301 19.50 4.89 34.10
CA LYS A 301 18.74 3.75 34.64
C LYS A 301 19.51 2.42 34.56
N SER A 302 20.51 2.34 33.69
CA SER A 302 21.25 1.10 33.39
C SER A 302 22.24 0.68 34.48
N GLY A 303 22.39 1.44 35.55
CA GLY A 303 23.21 1.07 36.69
C GLY A 303 22.51 0.06 37.61
N GLY A 304 23.28 -0.74 38.32
CA GLY A 304 22.75 -1.66 39.32
C GLY A 304 21.95 -0.96 40.44
N PRO A 305 21.35 -1.73 41.37
CA PRO A 305 20.63 -1.15 42.51
C PRO A 305 21.53 -0.23 43.32
N ARG A 306 20.95 0.86 43.87
CA ARG A 306 21.68 1.78 44.76
C ARG A 306 22.36 1.04 45.90
N THR A 307 23.65 1.18 46.03
CA THR A 307 24.39 0.69 47.19
C THR A 307 23.96 1.50 48.42
N LYS A 308 23.55 0.80 49.50
CA LYS A 308 23.26 1.51 50.76
C LYS A 308 24.55 2.21 51.24
N PRO A 309 24.47 3.45 51.77
CA PRO A 309 25.62 4.14 52.33
C PRO A 309 26.26 3.26 53.40
N GLY A 310 27.55 2.91 53.22
CA GLY A 310 28.31 2.07 54.20
C GLY A 310 28.42 0.58 53.87
N ALA A 311 27.82 0.07 52.83
CA ALA A 311 28.10 -1.26 52.34
C ALA A 311 29.43 -1.22 51.54
N GLY A 312 30.52 -1.59 52.25
CA GLY A 312 31.84 -1.63 51.62
C GLY A 312 31.84 -2.46 50.36
N MET A 313 32.55 -1.98 49.35
CA MET A 313 32.73 -2.59 48.05
C MET A 313 33.08 -4.07 48.13
N ALA A 314 32.07 -4.94 48.05
CA ALA A 314 32.32 -6.31 47.62
C ALA A 314 32.62 -6.27 46.14
N ARG A 315 33.89 -6.16 45.76
CA ARG A 315 34.39 -6.35 44.40
C ARG A 315 33.98 -7.74 43.96
N ASN A 316 32.94 -7.80 43.13
CA ASN A 316 32.58 -9.03 42.44
C ASN A 316 33.68 -9.27 41.38
N THR A 317 34.60 -10.20 41.65
CA THR A 317 35.81 -10.50 40.87
C THR A 317 35.54 -11.14 39.49
N GLY A 318 34.32 -10.99 38.98
CA GLY A 318 33.91 -11.45 37.65
C GLY A 318 33.21 -10.40 36.79
N ALA A 319 33.13 -9.14 37.24
CA ALA A 319 32.50 -8.06 36.45
C ALA A 319 33.40 -7.60 35.30
N SER A 320 32.85 -7.39 34.12
CA SER A 320 33.59 -6.77 33.03
C SER A 320 34.00 -5.34 33.38
N PRO A 321 35.14 -4.83 32.83
CA PRO A 321 35.60 -3.46 33.13
C PRO A 321 34.51 -2.38 32.89
N SER A 322 33.55 -2.61 32.02
CA SER A 322 32.42 -1.73 31.76
C SER A 322 31.30 -1.81 32.81
N ASP A 323 31.35 -2.73 33.75
CA ASP A 323 30.44 -2.79 34.90
C ASP A 323 30.96 -1.95 36.09
N ASP A 324 32.17 -1.39 35.99
CA ASP A 324 32.71 -0.50 37.00
C ASP A 324 31.94 0.83 37.01
N PRO A 325 31.31 1.23 38.13
CA PRO A 325 30.61 2.50 38.26
C PRO A 325 31.45 3.72 37.89
N HIS A 326 32.75 3.68 38.17
CA HIS A 326 33.71 4.76 37.82
C HIS A 326 33.77 4.97 36.30
N PHE A 327 33.79 3.90 35.54
CA PHE A 327 33.79 3.98 34.08
C PHE A 327 32.48 4.61 33.52
N GLN A 328 31.34 4.32 34.16
CA GLN A 328 30.05 4.93 33.77
C GLN A 328 30.05 6.43 34.07
N ILE A 329 30.55 6.85 35.21
CA ILE A 329 30.68 8.26 35.60
C ILE A 329 31.62 8.98 34.65
N GLU A 330 32.79 8.43 34.33
CA GLU A 330 33.76 9.01 33.39
C GLU A 330 33.11 9.18 31.98
N ARG A 331 32.27 8.21 31.56
CA ARG A 331 31.54 8.33 30.30
C ARG A 331 30.54 9.48 30.32
N ALA A 332 29.75 9.58 31.40
CA ALA A 332 28.80 10.69 31.57
C ALA A 332 29.49 12.07 31.66
N GLU A 333 30.67 12.13 32.31
CA GLU A 333 31.48 13.36 32.32
C GLU A 333 31.95 13.79 30.96
N ARG A 334 32.35 12.84 30.11
CA ARG A 334 32.67 13.15 28.69
C ARG A 334 31.48 13.71 27.92
N TRP A 335 30.28 13.20 28.18
CA TRP A 335 29.06 13.71 27.56
C TRP A 335 28.74 15.12 28.06
N VAL A 336 28.86 15.40 29.37
CA VAL A 336 28.68 16.76 29.90
C VAL A 336 29.75 17.71 29.36
N GLY A 337 31.01 17.25 29.21
CA GLY A 337 32.06 18.04 28.57
C GLY A 337 31.78 18.41 27.12
N ALA A 338 31.17 17.49 26.38
CA ALA A 338 30.76 17.74 24.96
C ALA A 338 29.45 18.53 24.86
N HIS A 339 28.52 18.36 25.80
CA HIS A 339 27.20 18.99 25.80
C HIS A 339 26.87 19.62 27.16
N PRO A 340 27.59 20.69 27.59
CA PRO A 340 27.50 21.22 28.96
C PRO A 340 26.12 21.82 29.31
N GLN A 341 25.38 22.29 28.31
CA GLN A 341 24.04 22.84 28.48
C GLN A 341 22.92 21.82 28.28
N ASP A 342 23.23 20.55 28.04
CA ASP A 342 22.23 19.52 27.87
C ASP A 342 21.74 19.00 29.23
N ALA A 343 20.44 19.12 29.48
CA ALA A 343 19.83 18.74 30.74
C ALA A 343 19.94 17.22 30.98
N SER A 344 19.78 16.39 29.95
CA SER A 344 19.80 14.93 30.05
C SER A 344 21.20 14.39 30.28
N ALA A 345 22.27 15.03 29.72
CA ALA A 345 23.66 14.72 29.99
C ALA A 345 23.98 14.98 31.46
N ASN A 346 23.65 16.16 31.98
CA ASN A 346 23.84 16.56 33.36
C ASN A 346 23.01 15.68 34.32
N TYR A 347 21.76 15.33 33.94
CA TYR A 347 20.94 14.40 34.70
C TYR A 347 21.61 13.02 34.82
N ALA A 348 22.07 12.47 33.70
CA ALA A 348 22.74 11.16 33.71
C ALA A 348 23.95 11.16 34.62
N LEU A 349 24.81 12.16 34.54
CA LEU A 349 25.97 12.30 35.47
C LEU A 349 25.52 12.40 36.93
N GLY A 350 24.54 13.24 37.22
CA GLY A 350 24.02 13.45 38.56
C GLY A 350 23.42 12.19 39.18
N ALA A 351 22.60 11.47 38.44
CA ALA A 351 22.00 10.22 38.89
C ALA A 351 23.02 9.10 39.13
N LEU A 352 24.04 8.98 38.27
CA LEU A 352 25.13 8.01 38.46
C LEU A 352 25.96 8.37 39.67
N CYS A 353 26.35 9.64 39.86
CA CYS A 353 27.09 10.11 41.03
C CYS A 353 26.31 9.92 42.34
N ALA A 354 25.00 10.19 42.32
CA ALA A 354 24.13 10.00 43.49
C ALA A 354 24.07 8.51 43.92
N ARG A 355 24.09 7.61 42.96
CA ARG A 355 24.11 6.16 43.20
C ARG A 355 25.36 5.70 43.91
N GLU A 356 26.51 6.26 43.53
CA GLU A 356 27.82 5.94 44.11
C GLU A 356 28.16 6.76 45.36
N GLY A 357 27.22 7.57 45.86
CA GLY A 357 27.45 8.37 47.10
C GLY A 357 28.33 9.60 46.90
N LEU A 358 28.61 10.00 45.65
CA LEU A 358 29.38 11.22 45.31
C LEU A 358 28.47 12.45 45.40
N TRP A 359 27.95 12.72 46.59
CA TRP A 359 26.85 13.67 46.86
C TRP A 359 27.08 15.08 46.32
N GLY A 360 28.29 15.64 46.51
CA GLY A 360 28.62 17.01 46.05
C GLY A 360 28.59 17.12 44.53
N LYS A 361 29.12 16.15 43.83
CA LYS A 361 29.14 16.09 42.38
C LYS A 361 27.73 15.82 41.82
N ALA A 362 26.99 14.93 42.43
CA ALA A 362 25.62 14.62 42.12
C ALA A 362 24.71 15.86 42.23
N GLN A 363 24.83 16.60 43.36
CA GLN A 363 24.06 17.82 43.59
C GLN A 363 24.34 18.88 42.54
N THR A 364 25.62 19.11 42.23
CA THR A 364 26.02 20.08 41.20
C THR A 364 25.47 19.72 39.83
N ALA A 365 25.63 18.47 39.40
CA ALA A 365 25.16 18.00 38.11
C ALA A 365 23.62 18.04 38.01
N LEU A 366 22.88 17.61 39.06
CA LEU A 366 21.41 17.65 39.07
C LEU A 366 20.87 19.10 39.08
N ARG A 367 21.51 20.03 39.75
CA ARG A 367 21.14 21.46 39.69
C ARG A 367 21.38 22.05 38.33
N ASN A 368 22.50 21.72 37.66
CA ASN A 368 22.76 22.14 36.29
C ASN A 368 21.71 21.55 35.33
N ALA A 369 21.35 20.28 35.50
CA ALA A 369 20.27 19.66 34.73
C ALA A 369 18.93 20.38 34.90
N LEU A 370 18.58 20.74 36.16
CA LEU A 370 17.37 21.44 36.48
C LEU A 370 17.32 22.84 35.86
N ALA A 371 18.46 23.56 35.89
CA ALA A 371 18.59 24.89 35.29
C ALA A 371 18.51 24.87 33.75
N ALA A 372 18.93 23.76 33.13
CA ALA A 372 18.95 23.59 31.68
C ALA A 372 17.68 23.02 31.10
N THR A 373 16.83 22.37 31.93
CA THR A 373 15.59 21.73 31.40
C THR A 373 14.40 22.69 31.39
N SER A 374 13.65 22.66 30.29
CA SER A 374 12.31 23.24 30.18
C SER A 374 11.20 22.15 30.12
N GLU A 375 11.56 20.89 30.11
CA GLU A 375 10.62 19.75 29.99
C GLU A 375 10.08 19.39 31.39
N PRO A 376 8.76 19.48 31.63
CA PRO A 376 8.14 19.17 32.93
C PRO A 376 8.46 17.74 33.43
N ARG A 377 8.45 16.76 32.50
CA ARG A 377 8.72 15.36 32.81
C ARG A 377 10.16 15.19 33.37
N LEU A 378 11.17 15.73 32.68
CA LEU A 378 12.56 15.63 33.12
C LEU A 378 12.77 16.42 34.40
N SER A 379 12.20 17.63 34.53
CA SER A 379 12.21 18.42 35.76
C SER A 379 11.68 17.64 36.97
N SER A 380 10.54 16.97 36.83
CA SER A 380 10.00 16.11 37.88
C SER A 380 10.95 15.00 38.29
N VAL A 381 11.55 14.31 37.31
CA VAL A 381 12.53 13.22 37.58
C VAL A 381 13.74 13.77 38.28
N ILE A 382 14.29 14.91 37.89
CA ILE A 382 15.45 15.55 38.55
C ILE A 382 15.11 15.93 40.02
N HIS A 383 13.89 16.49 40.23
CA HIS A 383 13.46 16.80 41.59
C HIS A 383 13.32 15.55 42.49
N VAL A 384 12.85 14.43 41.94
CA VAL A 384 12.80 13.18 42.67
C VAL A 384 14.24 12.73 43.07
N GLU A 385 15.19 12.79 42.14
CA GLU A 385 16.59 12.42 42.43
C GLU A 385 17.24 13.36 43.45
N LEU A 386 16.98 14.68 43.38
CA LEU A 386 17.45 15.64 44.39
C LEU A 386 16.78 15.38 45.75
N GLY A 387 15.51 15.08 45.80
CA GLY A 387 14.80 14.73 47.03
C GLY A 387 15.41 13.51 47.73
N GLN A 388 15.68 12.44 46.96
CA GLN A 388 16.34 11.23 47.46
C GLN A 388 17.78 11.48 47.89
N LEU A 389 18.51 12.35 47.18
CA LEU A 389 19.87 12.75 47.54
C LEU A 389 19.88 13.48 48.89
N PHE A 390 18.98 14.48 49.07
CA PHE A 390 18.87 15.23 50.32
C PHE A 390 18.41 14.38 51.48
N GLU A 391 17.56 13.39 51.24
CA GLU A 391 17.21 12.39 52.27
C GLU A 391 18.43 11.56 52.69
N ALA A 392 19.24 11.10 51.73
CA ALA A 392 20.44 10.31 52.00
C ALA A 392 21.53 11.05 52.81
N ILE A 393 21.63 12.39 52.64
CA ILE A 393 22.59 13.23 53.38
C ILE A 393 21.98 13.80 54.68
N GLY A 394 20.78 13.42 55.07
CA GLY A 394 20.15 13.82 56.32
C GLY A 394 19.56 15.24 56.33
N GLN A 395 19.14 15.75 55.18
CA GLN A 395 18.53 17.08 55.05
C GLN A 395 17.01 16.96 54.68
N PRO A 396 16.14 16.60 55.66
CA PRO A 396 14.74 16.24 55.37
C PRO A 396 13.89 17.41 54.87
N ASP A 397 14.22 18.64 55.19
CA ASP A 397 13.45 19.80 54.78
C ASP A 397 13.64 20.07 53.29
N GLN A 398 14.87 20.04 52.81
CA GLN A 398 15.17 20.16 51.35
C GLN A 398 14.64 18.97 50.56
N SER A 399 14.72 17.77 51.15
CA SER A 399 14.14 16.58 50.55
C SER A 399 12.62 16.76 50.29
N ARG A 400 11.86 17.24 51.31
CA ARG A 400 10.43 17.48 51.17
C ARG A 400 10.10 18.55 50.14
N GLU A 401 10.89 19.62 50.08
CA GLU A 401 10.74 20.70 49.08
C GLU A 401 10.85 20.12 47.66
N HIS A 402 11.87 19.34 47.39
CA HIS A 402 12.07 18.75 46.09
C HIS A 402 10.99 17.72 45.73
N PHE A 403 10.52 16.87 46.64
CA PHE A 403 9.43 15.97 46.36
C PHE A 403 8.11 16.70 46.08
N ARG A 404 7.85 17.84 46.73
CA ARG A 404 6.72 18.69 46.41
C ARG A 404 6.84 19.28 45.02
N ALA A 405 8.00 19.83 44.67
CA ALA A 405 8.27 20.38 43.35
C ALA A 405 8.12 19.32 42.26
N ALA A 406 8.55 18.09 42.50
CA ALA A 406 8.34 16.97 41.59
C ALA A 406 6.85 16.70 41.30
N ALA A 407 6.02 16.74 42.36
CA ALA A 407 4.58 16.53 42.23
C ALA A 407 3.90 17.66 41.41
N PHE A 408 4.30 18.90 41.64
CA PHE A 408 3.77 20.05 40.87
C PHE A 408 4.19 20.02 39.41
N ALA A 409 5.42 19.61 39.10
CA ALA A 409 5.91 19.51 37.72
C ALA A 409 5.20 18.43 36.89
N GLN A 410 4.51 17.47 37.52
CA GLN A 410 3.70 16.45 36.80
C GLN A 410 2.27 16.91 36.46
N VAL A 411 1.79 17.95 37.13
CA VAL A 411 0.38 18.39 37.01
C VAL A 411 0.23 19.55 36.01
N GLY A 412 1.29 20.26 35.68
CA GLY A 412 1.36 21.33 34.67
C GLY A 412 1.89 20.84 33.35
#